data_a6dcd0b4bf8ac0955b8d7c74ce0e8288
#
_entry.id   a6dcd0b4bf8ac0955b8d7c74ce0e8288
#
_cell.length_a   1.000
_cell.length_b   1.000
_cell.length_c   1.000
_cell.angle_alpha   90.00
_cell.angle_beta   90.00
_cell.angle_gamma   90.00
#
_symmetry.space_group_name_H-M   'P 1'
#
loop_
_entity.id
_entity.type
_entity.pdbx_description
1 polymer ?
#
loop_
_entity_poly.entity_id
_entity_poly.type
_entity_poly.pdbx_seq_one_letter_code
_entity_poly.pdbx_strand_id
1 'polypeptide(L)'
;LHAQVATNHVRPDGSTYHIVEYHPDNGNVIRRYQYQGFKDNSTWARGQSWAVAGFSILYAETGLPEFLDVAKRVADRWLQMLNEQEDPAKGSYVPKWDFNAPYDASNDGPRDTSSAAITALGLLHLAEALPGTECGQKYLCAAVNTMRALASPKYLASPEEPHAAVLKHATGNLPDNDKIDVGLVYADYYYLQALKKCQDMEACRNYTL
;
A
#
# COMPACT_ATOMS: atom_id res chain seq x y z
N LEU A 1 -5.32 -4.52 21.28
CA LEU A 1 -4.70 -5.06 20.06
C LEU A 1 -4.14 -3.95 19.16
N HIS A 2 -4.92 -2.92 18.79
CA HIS A 2 -4.51 -1.87 17.84
C HIS A 2 -3.33 -1.02 18.34
N ALA A 3 -3.28 -0.67 19.64
CA ALA A 3 -2.15 0.04 20.23
C ALA A 3 -0.86 -0.79 20.12
N GLN A 4 -0.92 -2.11 20.30
CA GLN A 4 0.22 -3.00 20.15
C GLN A 4 0.75 -3.04 18.70
N VAL A 5 -0.14 -3.05 17.71
CA VAL A 5 0.26 -2.98 16.29
C VAL A 5 0.95 -1.66 15.99
N ALA A 6 0.38 -0.53 16.40
CA ALA A 6 0.98 0.79 16.22
C ALA A 6 2.36 0.91 16.87
N THR A 7 2.55 0.29 18.07
CA THR A 7 3.79 0.39 18.83
C THR A 7 4.86 -0.61 18.36
N ASN A 8 4.46 -1.83 17.99
CA ASN A 8 5.42 -2.90 17.76
C ASN A 8 5.67 -3.20 16.28
N HIS A 9 4.69 -2.98 15.40
CA HIS A 9 4.85 -3.21 13.95
C HIS A 9 5.27 -1.96 13.20
N VAL A 10 4.93 -0.75 13.66
CA VAL A 10 5.32 0.51 13.02
C VAL A 10 6.61 1.02 13.63
N ARG A 11 7.65 1.19 12.79
CA ARG A 11 8.95 1.73 13.22
C ARG A 11 8.85 3.25 13.46
N PRO A 12 9.82 3.86 14.16
CA PRO A 12 9.83 5.31 14.38
C PRO A 12 9.77 6.15 13.10
N ASP A 13 10.35 5.66 11.98
CA ASP A 13 10.34 6.32 10.67
C ASP A 13 9.03 6.11 9.89
N GLY A 14 8.04 5.41 10.44
CA GLY A 14 6.77 5.10 9.80
C GLY A 14 6.78 3.85 8.91
N SER A 15 7.91 3.21 8.69
CA SER A 15 7.96 1.92 8.00
C SER A 15 7.46 0.78 8.90
N THR A 16 7.17 -0.40 8.31
CA THR A 16 6.57 -1.49 9.08
C THR A 16 7.42 -2.75 9.09
N TYR A 17 7.36 -3.47 10.20
CA TYR A 17 7.75 -4.88 10.26
C TYR A 17 6.61 -5.74 9.72
N HIS A 18 6.96 -6.84 9.07
CA HIS A 18 5.95 -7.79 8.58
C HIS A 18 5.36 -8.61 9.72
N ILE A 19 6.20 -9.34 10.43
CA ILE A 19 5.78 -10.23 11.53
C ILE A 19 6.42 -9.79 12.84
N VAL A 20 5.60 -9.71 13.87
CA VAL A 20 6.03 -9.54 15.26
C VAL A 20 5.50 -10.71 16.05
N GLU A 21 6.40 -11.51 16.61
CA GLU A 21 6.07 -12.64 17.47
C GLU A 21 6.03 -12.21 18.93
N TYR A 22 4.98 -12.60 19.62
CA TYR A 22 4.75 -12.23 21.02
C TYR A 22 4.77 -13.46 21.91
N HIS A 23 5.27 -13.28 23.14
CA HIS A 23 5.19 -14.28 24.16
C HIS A 23 3.74 -14.49 24.60
N PRO A 24 3.19 -15.72 24.56
CA PRO A 24 1.78 -15.97 24.81
C PRO A 24 1.30 -15.56 26.19
N ASP A 25 2.17 -15.70 27.24
CA ASP A 25 1.78 -15.48 28.62
C ASP A 25 1.82 -14.01 29.05
N ASN A 26 2.68 -13.18 28.44
CA ASN A 26 2.91 -11.81 28.90
C ASN A 26 2.83 -10.74 27.81
N GLY A 27 2.69 -11.13 26.54
CA GLY A 27 2.57 -10.21 25.42
C GLY A 27 3.86 -9.47 25.03
N ASN A 28 5.01 -9.83 25.61
CA ASN A 28 6.28 -9.23 25.24
C ASN A 28 6.71 -9.67 23.84
N VAL A 29 7.35 -8.76 23.12
CA VAL A 29 7.89 -9.07 21.78
C VAL A 29 9.07 -10.03 21.93
N ILE A 30 8.99 -11.17 21.26
CA ILE A 30 10.07 -12.17 21.17
C ILE A 30 11.03 -11.76 20.05
N ARG A 31 10.48 -11.56 18.84
CA ARG A 31 11.27 -11.18 17.67
C ARG A 31 10.42 -10.48 16.61
N ARG A 32 11.12 -9.84 15.67
CA ARG A 32 10.55 -9.27 14.45
C ARG A 32 11.23 -9.90 13.25
N TYR A 33 10.46 -10.36 12.27
CA TYR A 33 11.03 -11.04 11.10
C TYR A 33 10.18 -10.88 9.86
N GLN A 34 10.73 -11.29 8.72
CA GLN A 34 10.07 -11.33 7.42
C GLN A 34 9.70 -12.76 7.03
N TYR A 35 8.64 -12.84 6.22
CA TYR A 35 8.24 -14.07 5.55
C TYR A 35 8.01 -13.84 4.04
N GLN A 36 7.38 -12.73 3.66
CA GLN A 36 7.05 -12.38 2.29
C GLN A 36 7.92 -11.26 1.72
N GLY A 37 8.68 -10.56 2.53
CA GLY A 37 9.60 -9.48 2.14
C GLY A 37 11.04 -9.96 1.99
N PHE A 38 11.95 -9.03 1.73
CA PHE A 38 13.36 -9.32 1.40
C PHE A 38 14.18 -9.83 2.60
N LYS A 39 14.07 -9.14 3.74
CA LYS A 39 14.81 -9.49 4.97
C LYS A 39 14.14 -8.88 6.20
N ASP A 40 14.51 -9.34 7.40
CA ASP A 40 13.83 -8.99 8.66
C ASP A 40 13.65 -7.50 8.94
N ASN A 41 14.58 -6.68 8.50
CA ASN A 41 14.51 -5.22 8.66
C ASN A 41 14.07 -4.48 7.39
N SER A 42 13.71 -5.17 6.31
CA SER A 42 13.17 -4.54 5.11
C SER A 42 11.71 -4.11 5.30
N THR A 43 11.19 -3.40 4.33
CA THR A 43 9.79 -2.98 4.28
C THR A 43 9.13 -3.61 3.08
N TRP A 44 8.44 -4.71 3.31
CA TRP A 44 7.59 -5.36 2.31
C TRP A 44 6.46 -4.42 1.90
N ALA A 45 6.33 -4.14 0.59
CA ALA A 45 5.45 -3.08 0.09
C ALA A 45 3.98 -3.30 0.47
N ARG A 46 3.45 -4.51 0.31
CA ARG A 46 2.07 -4.82 0.69
C ARG A 46 1.84 -4.78 2.20
N GLY A 47 2.82 -5.16 3.01
CA GLY A 47 2.77 -5.03 4.46
C GLY A 47 2.61 -3.58 4.90
N GLN A 48 3.39 -2.68 4.31
CA GLN A 48 3.25 -1.23 4.51
C GLN A 48 1.87 -0.73 4.06
N SER A 49 1.38 -1.21 2.91
CA SER A 49 0.07 -0.85 2.37
C SER A 49 -1.08 -1.27 3.29
N TRP A 50 -0.98 -2.45 3.92
CA TRP A 50 -1.94 -2.89 4.93
C TRP A 50 -2.02 -1.94 6.12
N ALA A 51 -0.88 -1.39 6.56
CA ALA A 51 -0.88 -0.39 7.63
C ALA A 51 -1.54 0.93 7.17
N VAL A 52 -1.26 1.39 5.95
CA VAL A 52 -1.91 2.59 5.40
C VAL A 52 -3.41 2.43 5.35
N ALA A 53 -3.92 1.37 4.73
CA ALA A 53 -5.36 1.14 4.61
C ALA A 53 -6.00 0.84 5.98
N GLY A 54 -5.37 -0.02 6.79
CA GLY A 54 -5.91 -0.46 8.07
C GLY A 54 -6.10 0.69 9.06
N PHE A 55 -5.08 1.52 9.28
CA PHE A 55 -5.20 2.65 10.21
C PHE A 55 -6.11 3.76 9.68
N SER A 56 -6.15 3.99 8.35
CA SER A 56 -7.07 4.96 7.75
C SER A 56 -8.53 4.54 7.91
N ILE A 57 -8.84 3.27 7.70
CA ILE A 57 -10.18 2.71 7.89
C ILE A 57 -10.55 2.71 9.39
N LEU A 58 -9.63 2.33 10.28
CA LEU A 58 -9.86 2.38 11.73
C LEU A 58 -10.21 3.78 12.20
N TYR A 59 -9.52 4.81 11.67
CA TYR A 59 -9.90 6.19 11.96
C TYR A 59 -11.29 6.54 11.44
N ALA A 60 -11.60 6.16 10.20
CA ALA A 60 -12.92 6.42 9.60
C ALA A 60 -14.06 5.79 10.42
N GLU A 61 -13.86 4.59 10.97
CA GLU A 61 -14.86 3.84 11.75
C GLU A 61 -14.95 4.29 13.22
N THR A 62 -13.85 4.77 13.80
CA THR A 62 -13.80 5.04 15.25
C THR A 62 -13.72 6.51 15.61
N GLY A 63 -13.22 7.36 14.70
CA GLY A 63 -12.92 8.76 14.98
C GLY A 63 -11.77 9.01 15.95
N LEU A 64 -11.03 7.96 16.37
CA LEU A 64 -9.97 8.08 17.37
C LEU A 64 -8.70 8.71 16.77
N PRO A 65 -8.24 9.88 17.28
CA PRO A 65 -7.14 10.65 16.68
C PRO A 65 -5.83 9.87 16.58
N GLU A 66 -5.55 8.96 17.50
CA GLU A 66 -4.35 8.13 17.49
C GLU A 66 -4.22 7.28 16.22
N PHE A 67 -5.34 6.84 15.63
CA PHE A 67 -5.32 6.10 14.35
C PHE A 67 -5.01 7.01 13.18
N LEU A 68 -5.51 8.25 13.19
CA LEU A 68 -5.18 9.24 12.17
C LEU A 68 -3.68 9.56 12.17
N ASP A 69 -3.08 9.74 13.34
CA ASP A 69 -1.66 10.06 13.46
C ASP A 69 -0.78 8.91 12.95
N VAL A 70 -1.15 7.67 13.25
CA VAL A 70 -0.43 6.49 12.72
C VAL A 70 -0.66 6.38 11.20
N ALA A 71 -1.89 6.54 10.72
CA ALA A 71 -2.24 6.46 9.30
C ALA A 71 -1.43 7.47 8.47
N LYS A 72 -1.34 8.72 8.91
CA LYS A 72 -0.53 9.76 8.26
C LYS A 72 0.94 9.36 8.22
N ARG A 73 1.51 8.92 9.34
CA ARG A 73 2.93 8.55 9.43
C ARG A 73 3.28 7.38 8.50
N VAL A 74 2.45 6.33 8.46
CA VAL A 74 2.71 5.18 7.58
C VAL A 74 2.45 5.49 6.10
N ALA A 75 1.49 6.37 5.79
CA ALA A 75 1.21 6.83 4.43
C ALA A 75 2.32 7.74 3.90
N ASP A 76 2.80 8.69 4.69
CA ASP A 76 3.91 9.56 4.34
C ASP A 76 5.18 8.75 4.06
N ARG A 77 5.46 7.73 4.89
CA ARG A 77 6.60 6.84 4.67
C ARG A 77 6.43 6.00 3.40
N TRP A 78 5.23 5.49 3.11
CA TRP A 78 4.97 4.76 1.87
C TRP A 78 5.25 5.63 0.65
N LEU A 79 4.73 6.87 0.63
CA LEU A 79 4.95 7.82 -0.46
C LEU A 79 6.43 8.20 -0.61
N GLN A 80 7.13 8.40 0.49
CA GLN A 80 8.56 8.68 0.48
C GLN A 80 9.34 7.51 -0.13
N MET A 81 9.09 6.28 0.33
CA MET A 81 9.78 5.09 -0.19
C MET A 81 9.45 4.83 -1.67
N LEU A 82 8.22 5.11 -2.11
CA LEU A 82 7.86 5.04 -3.52
C LEU A 82 8.70 6.03 -4.34
N ASN A 83 8.84 7.28 -3.88
CA ASN A 83 9.63 8.30 -4.56
C ASN A 83 11.13 7.96 -4.59
N GLU A 84 11.65 7.29 -3.56
CA GLU A 84 13.04 6.81 -3.50
C GLU A 84 13.29 5.65 -4.47
N GLN A 85 12.29 4.77 -4.67
CA GLN A 85 12.37 3.58 -5.52
C GLN A 85 12.03 3.87 -6.99
N GLU A 86 11.08 4.77 -7.20
CA GLU A 86 10.48 5.07 -8.50
C GLU A 86 10.62 6.56 -8.81
N ASP A 87 10.44 6.91 -10.07
CA ASP A 87 10.35 8.31 -10.50
C ASP A 87 8.88 8.68 -10.77
N PRO A 88 8.19 9.36 -9.83
CA PRO A 88 6.79 9.74 -10.02
C PRO A 88 6.57 10.66 -11.22
N ALA A 89 7.60 11.42 -11.65
CA ALA A 89 7.52 12.23 -12.85
C ALA A 89 7.38 11.39 -14.13
N LYS A 90 7.78 10.11 -14.06
CA LYS A 90 7.57 9.12 -15.13
C LYS A 90 6.25 8.36 -15.00
N GLY A 91 5.39 8.73 -14.04
CA GLY A 91 4.09 8.09 -13.82
C GLY A 91 4.18 6.71 -13.13
N SER A 92 5.29 6.42 -12.48
CA SER A 92 5.47 5.17 -11.76
C SER A 92 4.90 5.29 -10.35
N TYR A 93 3.67 4.80 -10.18
CA TYR A 93 2.94 4.79 -8.90
C TYR A 93 2.66 3.37 -8.38
N VAL A 94 3.28 2.36 -8.97
CA VAL A 94 3.16 0.96 -8.55
C VAL A 94 4.51 0.53 -8.00
N PRO A 95 4.62 0.26 -6.68
CA PRO A 95 5.90 -0.08 -6.07
C PRO A 95 6.40 -1.44 -6.54
N LYS A 96 7.68 -1.66 -6.34
CA LYS A 96 8.26 -3.00 -6.37
C LYS A 96 7.81 -3.77 -5.13
N TRP A 97 7.97 -5.07 -5.17
CA TRP A 97 7.57 -6.01 -4.13
C TRP A 97 8.07 -5.66 -2.70
N ASP A 98 9.31 -5.15 -2.57
CA ASP A 98 9.89 -4.72 -1.29
C ASP A 98 10.65 -3.40 -1.51
N PHE A 99 10.53 -2.45 -0.59
CA PHE A 99 11.15 -1.14 -0.74
C PHE A 99 12.66 -1.14 -0.52
N ASN A 100 13.22 -2.17 0.12
CA ASN A 100 14.63 -2.24 0.47
C ASN A 100 15.39 -3.39 -0.21
N ALA A 101 14.74 -4.16 -1.08
CA ALA A 101 15.43 -5.16 -1.87
C ALA A 101 16.41 -4.47 -2.85
N PRO A 102 17.56 -5.10 -3.13
CA PRO A 102 18.55 -4.51 -4.05
C PRO A 102 18.06 -4.63 -5.49
N TYR A 103 17.73 -3.51 -6.09
CA TYR A 103 17.35 -3.39 -7.50
C TYR A 103 18.39 -2.57 -8.24
N ASP A 104 18.64 -2.93 -9.49
CA ASP A 104 19.52 -2.21 -10.40
C ASP A 104 19.03 -2.33 -11.86
N ALA A 105 19.79 -1.80 -12.82
CA ALA A 105 19.41 -1.84 -14.24
C ALA A 105 19.31 -3.26 -14.82
N SER A 106 19.95 -4.25 -14.21
CA SER A 106 19.88 -5.66 -14.61
C SER A 106 18.78 -6.44 -13.90
N ASN A 107 18.32 -5.93 -12.76
CA ASN A 107 17.28 -6.53 -11.92
C ASN A 107 16.34 -5.44 -11.40
N ASP A 108 15.37 -5.03 -12.23
CA ASP A 108 14.35 -4.04 -11.85
C ASP A 108 13.37 -4.57 -10.77
N GLY A 109 13.33 -5.90 -10.57
CA GLY A 109 12.47 -6.57 -9.59
C GLY A 109 10.98 -6.59 -9.99
N PRO A 110 10.22 -7.50 -9.39
CA PRO A 110 8.79 -7.60 -9.67
C PRO A 110 8.01 -6.47 -9.01
N ARG A 111 6.95 -6.04 -9.70
CA ARG A 111 5.98 -5.06 -9.19
C ARG A 111 4.96 -5.71 -8.26
N ASP A 112 4.29 -4.91 -7.46
CA ASP A 112 3.15 -5.36 -6.68
C ASP A 112 1.96 -4.41 -6.81
N THR A 113 1.10 -4.67 -7.81
CA THR A 113 -0.14 -3.91 -8.02
C THR A 113 -1.10 -4.03 -6.85
N SER A 114 -1.02 -5.11 -6.07
CA SER A 114 -1.84 -5.24 -4.86
C SER A 114 -1.46 -4.21 -3.80
N SER A 115 -0.17 -3.94 -3.60
CA SER A 115 0.31 -2.88 -2.72
C SER A 115 -0.22 -1.50 -3.15
N ALA A 116 -0.15 -1.19 -4.45
CA ALA A 116 -0.67 0.05 -4.99
C ALA A 116 -2.18 0.21 -4.77
N ALA A 117 -2.96 -0.82 -5.06
CA ALA A 117 -4.42 -0.80 -4.93
C ALA A 117 -4.87 -0.62 -3.46
N ILE A 118 -4.27 -1.36 -2.53
CA ILE A 118 -4.53 -1.25 -1.10
C ILE A 118 -4.19 0.17 -0.59
N THR A 119 -3.03 0.70 -1.01
CA THR A 119 -2.61 2.04 -0.59
C THR A 119 -3.53 3.11 -1.16
N ALA A 120 -3.96 3.01 -2.42
CA ALA A 120 -4.88 3.96 -3.03
C ALA A 120 -6.17 4.10 -2.20
N LEU A 121 -6.77 2.97 -1.76
CA LEU A 121 -7.94 3.00 -0.88
C LEU A 121 -7.64 3.70 0.45
N GLY A 122 -6.53 3.37 1.11
CA GLY A 122 -6.14 4.01 2.37
C GLY A 122 -5.91 5.51 2.25
N LEU A 123 -5.27 5.95 1.17
CA LEU A 123 -5.04 7.37 0.88
C LEU A 123 -6.35 8.12 0.61
N LEU A 124 -7.36 7.51 -0.02
CA LEU A 124 -8.69 8.12 -0.17
C LEU A 124 -9.39 8.31 1.17
N HIS A 125 -9.28 7.34 2.09
CA HIS A 125 -9.81 7.50 3.46
C HIS A 125 -9.09 8.65 4.20
N LEU A 126 -7.77 8.78 4.06
CA LEU A 126 -7.03 9.90 4.64
C LEU A 126 -7.40 11.26 4.03
N ALA A 127 -7.60 11.32 2.71
CA ALA A 127 -8.02 12.53 2.04
C ALA A 127 -9.40 13.00 2.52
N GLU A 128 -10.34 12.07 2.69
CA GLU A 128 -11.67 12.32 3.23
C GLU A 128 -11.63 12.76 4.71
N ALA A 129 -10.71 12.20 5.50
CA ALA A 129 -10.51 12.56 6.90
C ALA A 129 -9.92 13.97 7.10
N LEU A 130 -9.30 14.54 6.07
CA LEU A 130 -8.55 15.81 6.13
C LEU A 130 -9.03 16.81 5.05
N PRO A 131 -10.34 17.12 5.00
CA PRO A 131 -10.91 17.94 3.93
C PRO A 131 -10.35 19.36 3.97
N GLY A 132 -10.01 19.91 2.78
CA GLY A 132 -9.52 21.28 2.65
C GLY A 132 -8.11 21.54 3.19
N THR A 133 -7.41 20.50 3.64
CA THR A 133 -6.02 20.63 4.10
C THR A 133 -5.02 20.28 3.01
N GLU A 134 -3.80 20.82 3.11
CA GLU A 134 -2.70 20.46 2.20
C GLU A 134 -2.38 18.96 2.26
N CYS A 135 -2.39 18.37 3.45
CA CYS A 135 -2.19 16.92 3.63
C CYS A 135 -3.28 16.10 2.93
N GLY A 136 -4.56 16.48 3.10
CA GLY A 136 -5.67 15.80 2.43
C GLY A 136 -5.55 15.87 0.90
N GLN A 137 -5.18 17.04 0.38
CA GLN A 137 -4.94 17.22 -1.06
C GLN A 137 -3.76 16.36 -1.57
N LYS A 138 -2.67 16.28 -0.81
CA LYS A 138 -1.52 15.42 -1.12
C LYS A 138 -1.95 13.95 -1.25
N TYR A 139 -2.71 13.45 -0.28
CA TYR A 139 -3.18 12.05 -0.30
C TYR A 139 -4.16 11.78 -1.44
N LEU A 140 -5.08 12.72 -1.72
CA LEU A 140 -5.99 12.62 -2.86
C LEU A 140 -5.25 12.53 -4.18
N CYS A 141 -4.31 13.44 -4.43
CA CYS A 141 -3.50 13.45 -5.65
C CYS A 141 -2.71 12.13 -5.81
N ALA A 142 -2.10 11.65 -4.73
CA ALA A 142 -1.35 10.39 -4.76
C ALA A 142 -2.27 9.19 -5.05
N ALA A 143 -3.45 9.11 -4.42
CA ALA A 143 -4.43 8.06 -4.67
C ALA A 143 -4.89 8.04 -6.13
N VAL A 144 -5.27 9.20 -6.67
CA VAL A 144 -5.73 9.35 -8.06
C VAL A 144 -4.63 8.94 -9.04
N ASN A 145 -3.40 9.40 -8.84
CA ASN A 145 -2.29 9.03 -9.71
C ASN A 145 -1.96 7.53 -9.65
N THR A 146 -2.07 6.93 -8.46
CA THR A 146 -1.92 5.47 -8.29
C THR A 146 -3.02 4.71 -9.06
N MET A 147 -4.29 5.13 -8.92
CA MET A 147 -5.40 4.51 -9.66
C MET A 147 -5.25 4.67 -11.17
N ARG A 148 -4.81 5.84 -11.66
CA ARG A 148 -4.50 6.06 -13.08
C ARG A 148 -3.38 5.16 -13.59
N ALA A 149 -2.32 4.99 -12.80
CA ALA A 149 -1.25 4.06 -13.15
C ALA A 149 -1.79 2.63 -13.27
N LEU A 150 -2.61 2.19 -12.31
CA LEU A 150 -3.25 0.87 -12.34
C LEU A 150 -4.21 0.70 -13.52
N ALA A 151 -4.90 1.77 -13.95
CA ALA A 151 -5.78 1.79 -15.13
C ALA A 151 -5.02 1.75 -16.47
N SER A 152 -3.70 1.88 -16.46
CA SER A 152 -2.92 1.86 -17.70
C SER A 152 -2.87 0.46 -18.34
N PRO A 153 -2.66 0.35 -19.67
CA PRO A 153 -2.53 -0.95 -20.34
C PRO A 153 -1.40 -1.84 -19.78
N LYS A 154 -0.45 -1.24 -19.07
CA LYS A 154 0.62 -1.98 -18.39
C LYS A 154 0.07 -2.85 -17.25
N TYR A 155 -0.89 -2.34 -16.47
CA TYR A 155 -1.35 -3.00 -15.25
C TYR A 155 -2.80 -3.50 -15.33
N LEU A 156 -3.64 -2.88 -16.15
CA LEU A 156 -5.01 -3.32 -16.38
C LEU A 156 -5.01 -4.42 -17.46
N ALA A 157 -5.65 -5.53 -17.18
CA ALA A 157 -5.85 -6.58 -18.18
C ALA A 157 -6.84 -6.11 -19.26
N SER A 158 -6.55 -6.41 -20.53
CA SER A 158 -7.50 -6.19 -21.61
C SER A 158 -8.53 -7.32 -21.67
N PRO A 159 -9.76 -7.08 -22.12
CA PRO A 159 -10.77 -8.13 -22.29
C PRO A 159 -10.34 -9.26 -23.25
N GLU A 160 -9.40 -9.01 -24.15
CA GLU A 160 -8.86 -9.95 -25.10
C GLU A 160 -7.72 -10.83 -24.54
N GLU A 161 -7.12 -10.39 -23.40
CA GLU A 161 -6.07 -11.18 -22.76
C GLU A 161 -6.68 -12.38 -22.02
N PRO A 162 -6.10 -13.57 -22.12
CA PRO A 162 -6.56 -14.75 -21.39
C PRO A 162 -6.15 -14.64 -19.91
N HIS A 163 -6.63 -13.61 -19.21
CA HIS A 163 -6.26 -13.27 -17.85
C HIS A 163 -7.50 -13.26 -16.97
N ALA A 164 -7.46 -14.02 -15.87
CA ALA A 164 -8.61 -14.17 -14.97
C ALA A 164 -8.76 -13.03 -13.95
N ALA A 165 -7.81 -12.11 -13.88
CA ALA A 165 -7.79 -10.98 -12.93
C ALA A 165 -7.95 -9.63 -13.66
N VAL A 166 -8.40 -8.61 -12.93
CA VAL A 166 -8.51 -7.23 -13.42
C VAL A 166 -7.13 -6.58 -13.50
N LEU A 167 -6.29 -6.80 -12.50
CA LEU A 167 -4.93 -6.26 -12.44
C LEU A 167 -3.88 -7.34 -12.68
N LYS A 168 -2.86 -6.96 -13.47
CA LYS A 168 -1.64 -7.74 -13.72
C LYS A 168 -0.52 -7.32 -12.77
N HIS A 169 0.59 -8.04 -12.78
CA HIS A 169 1.85 -7.65 -12.15
C HIS A 169 1.78 -7.44 -10.63
N ALA A 170 1.12 -8.35 -9.92
CA ALA A 170 1.19 -8.44 -8.47
C ALA A 170 2.19 -9.54 -8.05
N THR A 171 2.76 -9.41 -6.86
CA THR A 171 3.70 -10.39 -6.30
C THR A 171 3.21 -10.89 -4.95
N GLY A 172 2.90 -12.17 -4.85
CA GLY A 172 2.43 -12.82 -3.64
C GLY A 172 3.54 -13.01 -2.61
N ASN A 173 4.46 -13.93 -2.87
CA ASN A 173 5.55 -14.28 -1.97
C ASN A 173 6.82 -14.63 -2.78
N LEU A 174 7.69 -13.65 -2.97
CA LEU A 174 8.93 -13.85 -3.75
C LEU A 174 9.91 -14.81 -3.08
N PRO A 175 10.14 -14.78 -1.74
CA PRO A 175 11.03 -15.73 -1.09
C PRO A 175 10.65 -17.20 -1.31
N ASP A 176 9.36 -17.51 -1.35
CA ASP A 176 8.86 -18.87 -1.58
C ASP A 176 8.63 -19.18 -3.06
N ASN A 177 9.01 -18.29 -3.97
CA ASN A 177 8.76 -18.39 -5.40
C ASN A 177 7.26 -18.66 -5.73
N ASP A 178 6.36 -18.03 -4.96
CA ASP A 178 4.90 -18.21 -5.09
C ASP A 178 4.22 -16.94 -5.58
N LYS A 179 3.45 -17.06 -6.66
CA LYS A 179 2.63 -15.98 -7.23
C LYS A 179 3.44 -14.72 -7.57
N ILE A 180 4.48 -14.89 -8.37
CA ILE A 180 5.32 -13.79 -8.86
C ILE A 180 4.79 -13.33 -10.21
N ASP A 181 4.59 -12.01 -10.34
CA ASP A 181 4.14 -11.37 -11.58
C ASP A 181 2.81 -11.94 -12.12
N VAL A 182 1.80 -12.02 -11.24
CA VAL A 182 0.47 -12.59 -11.54
C VAL A 182 -0.65 -11.64 -11.16
N GLY A 183 -1.89 -11.99 -11.53
CA GLY A 183 -3.09 -11.37 -10.98
C GLY A 183 -3.42 -11.95 -9.59
N LEU A 184 -3.83 -11.08 -8.66
CA LEU A 184 -4.23 -11.47 -7.31
C LEU A 184 -5.62 -10.92 -6.99
N VAL A 185 -6.54 -11.80 -6.57
CA VAL A 185 -7.95 -11.42 -6.31
C VAL A 185 -8.10 -10.26 -5.33
N TYR A 186 -7.22 -10.14 -4.34
CA TYR A 186 -7.27 -9.01 -3.42
C TYR A 186 -6.73 -7.71 -4.03
N ALA A 187 -5.85 -7.76 -5.03
CA ALA A 187 -5.47 -6.58 -5.81
C ALA A 187 -6.71 -6.01 -6.54
N ASP A 188 -7.48 -6.87 -7.18
CA ASP A 188 -8.72 -6.51 -7.87
C ASP A 188 -9.74 -5.94 -6.89
N TYR A 189 -9.95 -6.62 -5.74
CA TYR A 189 -10.88 -6.18 -4.71
C TYR A 189 -10.56 -4.76 -4.24
N TYR A 190 -9.32 -4.49 -3.84
CA TYR A 190 -8.95 -3.17 -3.32
C TYR A 190 -8.93 -2.09 -4.42
N TYR A 191 -8.61 -2.45 -5.65
CA TYR A 191 -8.72 -1.53 -6.78
C TYR A 191 -10.17 -1.10 -7.02
N LEU A 192 -11.09 -2.06 -7.07
CA LEU A 192 -12.53 -1.79 -7.23
C LEU A 192 -13.09 -0.98 -6.04
N GLN A 193 -12.67 -1.27 -4.82
CA GLN A 193 -13.05 -0.49 -3.65
C GLN A 193 -12.52 0.95 -3.72
N ALA A 194 -11.28 1.17 -4.19
CA ALA A 194 -10.71 2.49 -4.37
C ALA A 194 -11.48 3.28 -5.45
N LEU A 195 -11.78 2.66 -6.58
CA LEU A 195 -12.59 3.27 -7.65
C LEU A 195 -13.98 3.66 -7.15
N LYS A 196 -14.67 2.75 -6.43
CA LYS A 196 -15.98 3.00 -5.86
C LYS A 196 -15.94 4.15 -4.86
N LYS A 197 -14.98 4.14 -3.93
CA LYS A 197 -14.81 5.21 -2.96
C LYS A 197 -14.55 6.56 -3.65
N CYS A 198 -13.67 6.61 -4.64
CA CYS A 198 -13.39 7.84 -5.39
C CYS A 198 -14.65 8.34 -6.13
N GLN A 199 -15.46 7.44 -6.69
CA GLN A 199 -16.73 7.79 -7.34
C GLN A 199 -17.71 8.47 -6.36
N ASP A 200 -17.74 8.02 -5.11
CA ASP A 200 -18.61 8.56 -4.07
C ASP A 200 -18.09 9.89 -3.48
N MET A 201 -16.78 10.14 -3.58
CA MET A 201 -16.14 11.37 -3.07
C MET A 201 -16.32 12.55 -4.04
N GLU A 202 -16.90 13.65 -3.57
CA GLU A 202 -17.01 14.87 -4.36
C GLU A 202 -15.65 15.39 -4.84
N ALA A 203 -14.64 15.33 -3.98
CA ALA A 203 -13.26 15.74 -4.28
C ALA A 203 -12.63 14.98 -5.47
N CYS A 204 -13.08 13.75 -5.76
CA CYS A 204 -12.61 12.98 -6.90
C CYS A 204 -13.27 13.35 -8.24
N ARG A 205 -14.43 14.01 -8.24
CA ARG A 205 -15.21 14.30 -9.46
C ARG A 205 -14.46 15.14 -10.49
N ASN A 206 -13.47 15.90 -10.04
CA ASN A 206 -12.63 16.73 -10.92
C ASN A 206 -11.47 15.94 -11.57
N TYR A 207 -11.36 14.64 -11.30
CA TYR A 207 -10.31 13.80 -11.85
C TYR A 207 -10.91 12.77 -12.82
N THR A 208 -10.35 12.68 -14.02
CA THR A 208 -10.63 11.57 -14.96
C THR A 208 -9.71 10.39 -14.60
N LEU A 209 -10.30 9.25 -14.28
CA LEU A 209 -9.60 7.99 -14.02
C LEU A 209 -9.48 7.17 -15.28
#